data_118dd243ff8e0a259a9a26420d6e445c
#
_entry.id   118dd243ff8e0a259a9a26420d6e445c
#
_cell.length_a   1.000
_cell.length_b   1.000
_cell.length_c   1.000
_cell.angle_alpha   90.00
_cell.angle_beta   90.00
_cell.angle_gamma   90.00
#
_symmetry.space_group_name_H-M   'P 1'
#
loop_
_entity.id
_entity.type
_entity.pdbx_description
1 polymer ?
#
loop_
_entity_poly.entity_id
_entity_poly.type
_entity_poly.pdbx_seq_one_letter_code
_entity_poly.pdbx_strand_id
1 'polypeptide(L)'
;ADLWVLTQGEVDHTSLLSPPLSAADLQDQQRTVTSRAAENLFWLGRYTERAEFVVGVAWLALETLRSASPPVRQWLGEVTERHGLVPEGTPTPTQSLRVFERALALGLPAAAGVTSVGFNLRALVTCAQSLRERLSPDHWRLIQELDDHFEQHMASALAQSAREGGAAPVADVVGVLGRTSTHLSAVTGAQTDRMVRDDGWRLLSVGRQIERLDTLCHALARGLEAGLANSDEGFDLLLGLFDSMITYRARFQGRREMLPLLDLLVFDTDSTRSVAWVVRTLRDRLRKLARHDGAWAYEVTDPLPMPETWSIEQMAALDASGRPAELIAALHRTVDAVRELSSAISNHLFAHVAGADRSVWQ
;
A
#
# COMPACT_ATOMS: atom_id res chain seq x y z
N ALA A 1 24.89 24.19 36.66
CA ALA A 1 25.96 25.20 36.83
C ALA A 1 25.53 26.48 36.10
N ASP A 2 25.49 27.60 36.81
CA ASP A 2 25.18 28.90 36.20
C ASP A 2 26.44 29.49 35.58
N LEU A 3 26.32 30.00 34.36
CA LEU A 3 27.36 30.66 33.64
C LEU A 3 27.18 32.19 33.75
N TRP A 4 28.11 32.88 34.37
CA TRP A 4 28.10 34.33 34.48
C TRP A 4 29.09 34.95 33.50
N VAL A 5 28.61 35.85 32.65
CA VAL A 5 29.46 36.65 31.73
C VAL A 5 29.58 38.06 32.33
N LEU A 6 30.79 38.44 32.72
CA LEU A 6 31.08 39.80 33.25
C LEU A 6 31.42 40.71 32.04
N THR A 7 30.78 41.86 31.95
CA THR A 7 31.04 42.89 30.98
C THR A 7 31.34 44.22 31.65
N GLN A 8 32.22 45.06 31.07
CA GLN A 8 32.53 46.42 31.53
C GLN A 8 31.79 47.50 30.73
N GLY A 9 30.95 47.10 29.78
CA GLY A 9 30.17 47.99 28.91
C GLY A 9 28.67 47.64 28.93
N GLU A 10 27.93 48.20 27.99
CA GLU A 10 26.53 47.84 27.78
C GLU A 10 26.39 46.33 27.52
N VAL A 11 25.40 45.74 28.20
CA VAL A 11 25.11 44.32 28.00
C VAL A 11 24.55 44.12 26.59
N ASP A 12 25.20 43.30 25.79
CA ASP A 12 24.66 42.89 24.50
C ASP A 12 23.44 41.97 24.76
N HIS A 13 22.27 42.44 24.39
CA HIS A 13 21.01 41.70 24.47
C HIS A 13 20.74 40.87 23.21
N THR A 14 21.73 40.71 22.33
CA THR A 14 21.56 39.82 21.16
C THR A 14 21.30 38.40 21.64
N SER A 15 20.16 37.86 21.27
CA SER A 15 19.75 36.52 21.61
C SER A 15 19.76 35.66 20.36
N LEU A 16 20.33 34.45 20.46
CA LEU A 16 20.21 33.41 19.44
C LEU A 16 18.85 32.69 19.50
N LEU A 17 18.06 32.99 20.54
CA LEU A 17 16.69 32.49 20.63
C LEU A 17 15.82 33.28 19.65
N SER A 18 15.01 32.58 18.89
CA SER A 18 13.99 33.23 18.07
C SER A 18 13.04 34.05 18.94
N PRO A 19 12.60 35.24 18.47
CA PRO A 19 11.61 36.04 19.23
C PRO A 19 10.35 35.23 19.47
N PRO A 20 9.59 35.54 20.54
CA PRO A 20 8.31 34.91 20.78
C PRO A 20 7.41 35.05 19.56
N LEU A 21 6.76 33.94 19.16
CA LEU A 21 5.85 33.94 18.03
C LEU A 21 4.62 34.81 18.30
N SER A 22 4.26 35.66 17.37
CA SER A 22 2.99 36.38 17.39
C SER A 22 1.85 35.49 16.87
N ALA A 23 0.60 35.89 17.14
CA ALA A 23 -0.58 35.19 16.60
C ALA A 23 -0.60 35.20 15.04
N ALA A 24 -0.03 36.23 14.42
CA ALA A 24 0.13 36.30 12.97
C ALA A 24 1.14 35.27 12.44
N ASP A 25 2.28 35.11 13.15
CA ASP A 25 3.31 34.13 12.78
C ASP A 25 2.79 32.69 12.84
N LEU A 26 1.80 32.41 13.72
CA LEU A 26 1.16 31.10 13.85
C LEU A 26 0.30 30.75 12.64
N GLN A 27 -0.29 31.73 11.96
CA GLN A 27 -1.09 31.51 10.75
C GLN A 27 -0.23 31.18 9.52
N ASP A 28 0.99 31.68 9.47
CA ASP A 28 1.91 31.46 8.36
C ASP A 28 2.88 30.27 8.55
N GLN A 29 2.92 29.68 9.75
CA GLN A 29 3.77 28.51 10.03
C GLN A 29 3.26 27.24 9.37
N GLN A 30 3.27 27.20 8.05
CA GLN A 30 3.15 25.94 7.33
C GLN A 30 4.50 25.21 7.40
N ARG A 31 4.51 24.00 7.96
CA ARG A 31 5.70 23.16 7.93
C ARG A 31 6.04 22.85 6.48
N THR A 32 7.06 23.51 5.95
CA THR A 32 7.60 23.19 4.62
C THR A 32 8.12 21.76 4.61
N VAL A 33 7.82 21.02 3.57
CA VAL A 33 8.33 19.67 3.35
C VAL A 33 9.45 19.76 2.34
N THR A 34 10.68 19.37 2.71
CA THR A 34 11.79 19.32 1.75
C THR A 34 11.53 18.24 0.70
N SER A 35 12.07 18.37 -0.52
CA SER A 35 11.90 17.40 -1.61
C SER A 35 12.27 15.97 -1.16
N ARG A 36 13.36 15.82 -0.40
CA ARG A 36 13.79 14.54 0.14
C ARG A 36 12.79 13.96 1.15
N ALA A 37 12.24 14.78 2.06
CA ALA A 37 11.22 14.33 3.00
C ALA A 37 9.90 14.00 2.27
N ALA A 38 9.55 14.78 1.25
CA ALA A 38 8.38 14.55 0.39
C ALA A 38 8.46 13.18 -0.30
N GLU A 39 9.60 12.89 -0.92
CA GLU A 39 9.87 11.61 -1.57
C GLU A 39 9.79 10.44 -0.58
N ASN A 40 10.48 10.53 0.56
CA ASN A 40 10.46 9.47 1.57
C ASN A 40 9.07 9.25 2.17
N LEU A 41 8.25 10.30 2.36
CA LEU A 41 6.86 10.17 2.81
C LEU A 41 5.98 9.45 1.78
N PHE A 42 6.13 9.81 0.51
CA PHE A 42 5.42 9.14 -0.59
C PHE A 42 5.78 7.65 -0.65
N TRP A 43 7.07 7.31 -0.61
CA TRP A 43 7.53 5.93 -0.62
C TRP A 43 7.18 5.17 0.66
N LEU A 44 7.22 5.82 1.83
CA LEU A 44 6.74 5.22 3.08
C LEU A 44 5.29 4.77 2.95
N GLY A 45 4.44 5.61 2.35
CA GLY A 45 3.05 5.26 2.05
C GLY A 45 2.93 4.06 1.11
N ARG A 46 3.70 4.05 0.01
CA ARG A 46 3.71 2.96 -0.96
C ARG A 46 4.16 1.64 -0.33
N TYR A 47 5.28 1.63 0.40
CA TYR A 47 5.78 0.41 1.02
C TYR A 47 4.87 -0.12 2.13
N THR A 48 4.19 0.76 2.88
CA THR A 48 3.17 0.32 3.85
C THR A 48 2.05 -0.45 3.15
N GLU A 49 1.46 0.13 2.12
CA GLU A 49 0.34 -0.49 1.40
C GLU A 49 0.75 -1.76 0.65
N ARG A 50 1.94 -1.73 0.02
CA ARG A 50 2.49 -2.90 -0.67
C ARG A 50 2.77 -4.04 0.29
N ALA A 51 3.35 -3.75 1.46
CA ALA A 51 3.58 -4.75 2.50
C ALA A 51 2.26 -5.38 2.98
N GLU A 52 1.21 -4.56 3.24
CA GLU A 52 -0.13 -5.05 3.59
C GLU A 52 -0.65 -6.02 2.52
N PHE A 53 -0.56 -5.64 1.26
CA PHE A 53 -1.05 -6.45 0.15
C PHE A 53 -0.29 -7.76 -0.02
N VAL A 54 1.05 -7.73 -0.06
CA VAL A 54 1.85 -8.94 -0.27
C VAL A 54 1.79 -9.92 0.91
N VAL A 55 1.66 -9.41 2.14
CA VAL A 55 1.38 -10.23 3.33
C VAL A 55 0.03 -10.91 3.21
N GLY A 56 -1.02 -10.16 2.81
CA GLY A 56 -2.36 -10.71 2.58
C GLY A 56 -2.39 -11.78 1.49
N VAL A 57 -1.74 -11.53 0.35
CA VAL A 57 -1.63 -12.50 -0.75
C VAL A 57 -0.88 -13.77 -0.31
N ALA A 58 0.26 -13.63 0.37
CA ALA A 58 1.04 -14.77 0.84
C ALA A 58 0.26 -15.60 1.86
N TRP A 59 -0.39 -14.93 2.81
CA TRP A 59 -1.24 -15.58 3.81
C TRP A 59 -2.39 -16.36 3.14
N LEU A 60 -3.13 -15.71 2.25
CA LEU A 60 -4.26 -16.29 1.54
C LEU A 60 -3.81 -17.47 0.66
N ALA A 61 -2.69 -17.35 -0.05
CA ALA A 61 -2.15 -18.42 -0.87
C ALA A 61 -1.80 -19.66 -0.03
N LEU A 62 -1.05 -19.49 1.07
CA LEU A 62 -0.65 -20.61 1.93
C LEU A 62 -1.84 -21.28 2.64
N GLU A 63 -2.89 -20.52 2.96
CA GLU A 63 -4.13 -21.05 3.57
C GLU A 63 -4.97 -21.85 2.58
N THR A 64 -5.04 -21.41 1.31
CA THR A 64 -6.06 -21.92 0.38
C THR A 64 -5.53 -22.86 -0.70
N LEU A 65 -4.25 -22.78 -1.11
CA LEU A 65 -3.69 -23.51 -2.26
C LEU A 65 -3.94 -25.02 -2.22
N ARG A 66 -3.97 -25.65 -1.04
CA ARG A 66 -4.16 -27.12 -0.90
C ARG A 66 -5.58 -27.55 -1.23
N SER A 67 -6.57 -26.78 -0.84
CA SER A 67 -7.98 -27.05 -1.08
C SER A 67 -8.54 -26.40 -2.36
N ALA A 68 -7.78 -25.44 -2.93
CA ALA A 68 -8.20 -24.62 -4.05
C ALA A 68 -8.47 -25.43 -5.32
N SER A 69 -9.48 -24.99 -6.08
CA SER A 69 -9.74 -25.44 -7.45
C SER A 69 -8.62 -25.01 -8.42
N PRO A 70 -8.45 -25.67 -9.58
CA PRO A 70 -7.40 -25.33 -10.53
C PRO A 70 -7.38 -23.86 -10.97
N PRO A 71 -8.51 -23.20 -11.30
CA PRO A 71 -8.50 -21.77 -11.63
C PRO A 71 -8.01 -20.88 -10.51
N VAL A 72 -8.44 -21.17 -9.27
CA VAL A 72 -8.01 -20.43 -8.06
C VAL A 72 -6.50 -20.62 -7.81
N ARG A 73 -6.01 -21.86 -7.93
CA ARG A 73 -4.56 -22.14 -7.83
C ARG A 73 -3.74 -21.38 -8.86
N GLN A 74 -4.21 -21.39 -10.09
CA GLN A 74 -3.50 -20.68 -11.17
C GLN A 74 -3.44 -19.20 -10.87
N TRP A 75 -4.55 -18.58 -10.53
CA TRP A 75 -4.61 -17.16 -10.22
C TRP A 75 -3.73 -16.77 -9.01
N LEU A 76 -3.75 -17.57 -7.93
CA LEU A 76 -2.88 -17.36 -6.78
C LEU A 76 -1.40 -17.48 -7.18
N GLY A 77 -1.05 -18.41 -8.07
CA GLY A 77 0.28 -18.54 -8.63
C GLY A 77 0.71 -17.27 -9.38
N GLU A 78 -0.13 -16.79 -10.29
CA GLU A 78 0.13 -15.58 -11.07
C GLU A 78 0.30 -14.33 -10.20
N VAL A 79 -0.57 -14.15 -9.18
CA VAL A 79 -0.49 -12.99 -8.29
C VAL A 79 0.78 -13.03 -7.41
N THR A 80 1.13 -14.20 -6.87
CA THR A 80 2.35 -14.35 -6.06
C THR A 80 3.62 -14.17 -6.87
N GLU A 81 3.69 -14.70 -8.10
CA GLU A 81 4.81 -14.50 -9.01
C GLU A 81 4.98 -13.02 -9.38
N ARG A 82 3.89 -12.37 -9.80
CA ARG A 82 3.89 -10.94 -10.14
C ARG A 82 4.45 -10.05 -9.03
N HIS A 83 4.16 -10.37 -7.78
CA HIS A 83 4.61 -9.60 -6.63
C HIS A 83 5.97 -10.08 -6.08
N GLY A 84 6.69 -10.93 -6.82
CA GLY A 84 8.02 -11.40 -6.45
C GLY A 84 8.06 -12.24 -5.17
N LEU A 85 6.94 -12.89 -4.81
CA LEU A 85 6.85 -13.75 -3.63
C LEU A 85 7.42 -15.15 -3.89
N VAL A 86 7.55 -15.54 -5.15
CA VAL A 86 8.21 -16.77 -5.58
C VAL A 86 9.31 -16.42 -6.59
N PRO A 87 10.45 -17.15 -6.60
CA PRO A 87 11.50 -16.98 -7.58
C PRO A 87 11.02 -17.25 -9.01
N GLU A 88 11.56 -16.53 -9.99
CA GLU A 88 11.31 -16.75 -11.39
C GLU A 88 11.64 -18.20 -11.79
N GLY A 89 10.80 -18.82 -12.62
CA GLY A 89 10.95 -20.21 -13.04
C GLY A 89 10.48 -21.25 -12.02
N THR A 90 9.88 -20.84 -10.92
CA THR A 90 9.21 -21.75 -9.97
C THR A 90 8.06 -22.47 -10.70
N PRO A 91 7.96 -23.83 -10.64
CA PRO A 91 6.78 -24.54 -11.17
C PRO A 91 5.48 -23.96 -10.58
N THR A 92 4.49 -23.77 -11.43
CA THR A 92 3.17 -23.24 -10.99
C THR A 92 2.52 -24.17 -9.95
N PRO A 93 1.59 -23.68 -9.11
CA PRO A 93 0.93 -24.54 -8.13
C PRO A 93 0.07 -25.63 -8.76
N THR A 94 -0.28 -25.51 -10.03
CA THR A 94 -0.96 -26.58 -10.80
C THR A 94 0.01 -27.64 -11.32
N GLN A 95 1.28 -27.31 -11.56
CA GLN A 95 2.33 -28.26 -11.94
C GLN A 95 2.91 -29.00 -10.72
N SER A 96 3.22 -28.29 -9.67
CA SER A 96 3.78 -28.88 -8.44
C SER A 96 3.48 -28.04 -7.21
N LEU A 97 2.36 -28.31 -6.56
CA LEU A 97 1.90 -27.60 -5.37
C LEU A 97 2.98 -27.57 -4.25
N ARG A 98 3.60 -28.73 -3.97
CA ARG A 98 4.60 -28.84 -2.90
C ARG A 98 5.85 -28.00 -3.17
N VAL A 99 6.33 -27.96 -4.42
CA VAL A 99 7.48 -27.13 -4.80
C VAL A 99 7.13 -25.65 -4.72
N PHE A 100 5.93 -25.30 -5.18
CA PHE A 100 5.44 -23.92 -5.12
C PHE A 100 5.29 -23.40 -3.69
N GLU A 101 4.61 -24.14 -2.80
CA GLU A 101 4.46 -23.77 -1.38
C GLU A 101 5.81 -23.57 -0.70
N ARG A 102 6.78 -24.45 -1.00
CA ARG A 102 8.13 -24.32 -0.47
C ARG A 102 8.84 -23.09 -1.01
N ALA A 103 8.77 -22.84 -2.32
CA ALA A 103 9.37 -21.67 -2.96
C ALA A 103 8.75 -20.38 -2.42
N LEU A 104 7.42 -20.33 -2.24
CA LEU A 104 6.72 -19.22 -1.62
C LEU A 104 7.23 -18.97 -0.19
N ALA A 105 7.23 -19.98 0.68
CA ALA A 105 7.70 -19.81 2.06
C ALA A 105 9.14 -19.33 2.15
N LEU A 106 10.04 -19.84 1.30
CA LEU A 106 11.46 -19.45 1.25
C LEU A 106 11.67 -18.08 0.60
N GLY A 107 10.79 -17.63 -0.29
CA GLY A 107 10.86 -16.35 -0.97
C GLY A 107 10.45 -15.15 -0.09
N LEU A 108 9.57 -15.37 0.90
CA LEU A 108 9.02 -14.28 1.72
C LEU A 108 10.07 -13.41 2.43
N PRO A 109 11.14 -13.94 3.05
CA PRO A 109 12.14 -13.14 3.74
C PRO A 109 13.21 -12.53 2.81
N ALA A 110 13.18 -12.79 1.50
CA ALA A 110 14.18 -12.25 0.58
C ALA A 110 14.24 -10.72 0.66
N ALA A 111 15.46 -10.18 0.76
CA ALA A 111 15.67 -8.76 1.02
C ALA A 111 16.21 -7.98 -0.18
N ALA A 112 16.65 -8.66 -1.22
CA ALA A 112 17.25 -8.05 -2.41
C ALA A 112 16.83 -8.78 -3.68
N GLY A 113 16.73 -8.05 -4.77
CA GLY A 113 16.45 -8.59 -6.09
C GLY A 113 14.98 -8.89 -6.42
N VAL A 114 14.10 -8.89 -5.41
CA VAL A 114 12.66 -9.19 -5.55
C VAL A 114 11.83 -8.33 -4.60
N THR A 115 10.57 -8.08 -4.95
CA THR A 115 9.62 -7.26 -4.15
C THR A 115 8.89 -8.09 -3.08
N SER A 116 9.60 -8.97 -2.39
CA SER A 116 9.06 -9.87 -1.35
C SER A 116 8.53 -9.13 -0.12
N VAL A 117 7.98 -9.86 0.85
CA VAL A 117 7.57 -9.29 2.14
C VAL A 117 8.76 -8.65 2.84
N GLY A 118 9.89 -9.37 3.01
CA GLY A 118 11.08 -8.85 3.67
C GLY A 118 11.66 -7.61 3.00
N PHE A 119 11.68 -7.56 1.66
CA PHE A 119 12.09 -6.37 0.93
C PHE A 119 11.21 -5.14 1.27
N ASN A 120 9.89 -5.30 1.25
CA ASN A 120 8.97 -4.19 1.50
C ASN A 120 9.06 -3.68 2.95
N LEU A 121 9.22 -4.57 3.93
CA LEU A 121 9.39 -4.17 5.33
C LEU A 121 10.69 -3.39 5.56
N ARG A 122 11.82 -3.84 4.99
CA ARG A 122 13.09 -3.10 5.07
C ARG A 122 13.05 -1.76 4.35
N ALA A 123 12.42 -1.70 3.19
CA ALA A 123 12.23 -0.44 2.47
C ALA A 123 11.39 0.55 3.29
N LEU A 124 10.36 0.05 3.97
CA LEU A 124 9.53 0.83 4.90
C LEU A 124 10.37 1.38 6.06
N VAL A 125 11.21 0.55 6.71
CA VAL A 125 12.14 0.99 7.77
C VAL A 125 13.10 2.05 7.25
N THR A 126 13.69 1.85 6.06
CA THR A 126 14.64 2.78 5.44
C THR A 126 14.02 4.16 5.20
N CYS A 127 12.80 4.20 4.65
CA CYS A 127 12.06 5.46 4.48
C CYS A 127 11.77 6.12 5.83
N ALA A 128 11.31 5.35 6.83
CA ALA A 128 11.00 5.85 8.16
C ALA A 128 12.24 6.41 8.90
N GLN A 129 13.41 5.80 8.72
CA GLN A 129 14.68 6.30 9.26
C GLN A 129 14.99 7.72 8.79
N SER A 130 14.70 8.04 7.54
CA SER A 130 14.89 9.37 6.96
C SER A 130 13.85 10.41 7.42
N LEU A 131 12.83 9.98 8.17
CA LEU A 131 11.68 10.79 8.57
C LEU A 131 11.51 10.88 10.10
N ARG A 132 12.58 10.64 10.88
CA ARG A 132 12.52 10.53 12.34
C ARG A 132 11.87 11.74 13.03
N GLU A 133 12.08 12.94 12.52
CA GLU A 133 11.50 14.17 13.05
C GLU A 133 10.00 14.33 12.82
N ARG A 134 9.44 13.50 11.92
CA ARG A 134 7.99 13.52 11.57
C ARG A 134 7.21 12.36 12.17
N LEU A 135 7.90 11.38 12.71
CA LEU A 135 7.30 10.20 13.34
C LEU A 135 7.37 10.32 14.86
N SER A 136 6.25 9.98 15.54
CA SER A 136 6.31 9.85 17.00
C SER A 136 7.24 8.70 17.42
N PRO A 137 7.82 8.73 18.63
CA PRO A 137 8.66 7.62 19.11
C PRO A 137 7.96 6.26 19.04
N ASP A 138 6.68 6.21 19.36
CA ASP A 138 5.87 4.98 19.29
C ASP A 138 5.67 4.50 17.86
N HIS A 139 5.39 5.41 16.91
CA HIS A 139 5.24 5.05 15.50
C HIS A 139 6.56 4.48 14.93
N TRP A 140 7.68 5.11 15.25
CA TRP A 140 8.99 4.59 14.86
C TRP A 140 9.26 3.20 15.44
N ARG A 141 8.99 3.00 16.74
CA ARG A 141 9.17 1.72 17.42
C ARG A 141 8.33 0.62 16.76
N LEU A 142 7.05 0.91 16.44
CA LEU A 142 6.18 -0.04 15.74
C LEU A 142 6.77 -0.50 14.40
N ILE A 143 7.39 0.41 13.64
CA ILE A 143 8.01 0.07 12.35
C ILE A 143 9.25 -0.81 12.55
N GLN A 144 10.08 -0.54 13.56
CA GLN A 144 11.24 -1.38 13.87
C GLN A 144 10.81 -2.77 14.36
N GLU A 145 9.90 -2.83 15.31
CA GLU A 145 9.39 -4.10 15.87
C GLU A 145 8.73 -4.97 14.78
N LEU A 146 8.10 -4.37 13.78
CA LEU A 146 7.51 -5.08 12.66
C LEU A 146 8.56 -5.85 11.84
N ASP A 147 9.65 -5.20 11.45
CA ASP A 147 10.72 -5.81 10.64
C ASP A 147 11.49 -6.86 11.45
N ASP A 148 11.93 -6.51 12.66
CA ASP A 148 12.64 -7.41 13.56
C ASP A 148 11.83 -8.67 13.88
N HIS A 149 10.53 -8.49 14.18
CA HIS A 149 9.63 -9.59 14.46
C HIS A 149 9.48 -10.51 13.25
N PHE A 150 9.24 -9.95 12.06
CA PHE A 150 9.11 -10.75 10.84
C PHE A 150 10.39 -11.54 10.56
N GLU A 151 11.56 -10.89 10.57
CA GLU A 151 12.83 -11.52 10.26
C GLU A 151 13.15 -12.68 11.23
N GLN A 152 13.03 -12.43 12.54
CA GLN A 152 13.36 -13.44 13.57
C GLN A 152 12.44 -14.66 13.52
N HIS A 153 11.13 -14.44 13.39
CA HIS A 153 10.17 -15.55 13.40
C HIS A 153 10.16 -16.32 12.09
N MET A 154 10.38 -15.65 10.94
CA MET A 154 10.55 -16.35 9.66
C MET A 154 11.81 -17.21 9.66
N ALA A 155 12.94 -16.68 10.14
CA ALA A 155 14.17 -17.46 10.25
C ALA A 155 13.97 -18.70 11.15
N SER A 156 13.28 -18.55 12.28
CA SER A 156 12.96 -19.65 13.19
C SER A 156 12.06 -20.72 12.54
N ALA A 157 10.97 -20.30 11.87
CA ALA A 157 10.06 -21.22 11.20
C ALA A 157 10.75 -22.02 10.08
N LEU A 158 11.60 -21.36 9.27
CA LEU A 158 12.33 -22.00 8.20
C LEU A 158 13.43 -22.94 8.71
N ALA A 159 14.14 -22.56 9.80
CA ALA A 159 15.17 -23.41 10.42
C ALA A 159 14.57 -24.68 11.04
N GLN A 160 13.39 -24.58 11.67
CA GLN A 160 12.67 -25.73 12.22
C GLN A 160 12.26 -26.71 11.11
N SER A 161 11.66 -26.21 10.04
CA SER A 161 11.29 -27.02 8.88
C SER A 161 12.47 -27.77 8.27
N ALA A 162 13.64 -27.13 8.17
CA ALA A 162 14.85 -27.77 7.65
C ALA A 162 15.30 -28.97 8.51
N ARG A 163 15.08 -28.92 9.82
CA ARG A 163 15.39 -30.02 10.76
C ARG A 163 14.38 -31.17 10.68
N GLU A 164 13.11 -30.88 10.39
CA GLU A 164 12.02 -31.84 10.36
C GLU A 164 11.81 -32.53 8.99
N GLY A 165 12.81 -32.50 8.11
CA GLY A 165 12.79 -33.19 6.82
C GLY A 165 12.38 -32.32 5.62
N GLY A 166 12.38 -30.99 5.78
CA GLY A 166 12.30 -30.03 4.66
C GLY A 166 10.91 -29.87 4.02
N ALA A 167 9.84 -30.29 4.67
CA ALA A 167 8.49 -29.92 4.25
C ALA A 167 8.29 -28.40 4.45
N ALA A 168 7.48 -27.74 3.62
CA ALA A 168 7.16 -26.33 3.82
C ALA A 168 6.47 -26.11 5.18
N PRO A 169 6.97 -25.21 6.05
CA PRO A 169 6.41 -24.97 7.38
C PRO A 169 5.17 -24.06 7.29
N VAL A 170 4.16 -24.49 6.53
CA VAL A 170 3.01 -23.64 6.16
C VAL A 170 2.32 -23.04 7.38
N ALA A 171 2.06 -23.85 8.42
CA ALA A 171 1.35 -23.38 9.61
C ALA A 171 2.14 -22.29 10.38
N ASP A 172 3.44 -22.47 10.54
CA ASP A 172 4.29 -21.50 11.23
C ASP A 172 4.44 -20.22 10.43
N VAL A 173 4.63 -20.31 9.11
CA VAL A 173 4.71 -19.17 8.20
C VAL A 173 3.41 -18.39 8.20
N VAL A 174 2.25 -19.05 8.11
CA VAL A 174 0.92 -18.43 8.21
C VAL A 174 0.77 -17.69 9.55
N GLY A 175 1.23 -18.31 10.66
CA GLY A 175 1.27 -17.65 11.97
C GLY A 175 2.13 -16.39 12.01
N VAL A 176 3.29 -16.38 11.34
CA VAL A 176 4.15 -15.19 11.21
C VAL A 176 3.46 -14.12 10.39
N LEU A 177 2.90 -14.47 9.23
CA LEU A 177 2.18 -13.51 8.37
C LEU A 177 0.98 -12.89 9.07
N GLY A 178 0.22 -13.65 9.85
CA GLY A 178 -0.90 -13.13 10.64
C GLY A 178 -0.46 -12.08 11.66
N ARG A 179 0.63 -12.31 12.38
CA ARG A 179 1.20 -11.31 13.31
C ARG A 179 1.76 -10.10 12.56
N THR A 180 2.42 -10.29 11.43
CA THR A 180 2.92 -9.22 10.57
C THR A 180 1.79 -8.33 10.09
N SER A 181 0.65 -8.91 9.66
CA SER A 181 -0.57 -8.18 9.29
C SER A 181 -1.10 -7.33 10.45
N THR A 182 -1.12 -7.86 11.67
CA THR A 182 -1.53 -7.11 12.87
C THR A 182 -0.62 -5.91 13.13
N HIS A 183 0.70 -6.09 13.02
CA HIS A 183 1.67 -4.99 13.19
C HIS A 183 1.53 -3.94 12.07
N LEU A 184 1.33 -4.34 10.82
CA LEU A 184 1.07 -3.41 9.71
C LEU A 184 -0.20 -2.59 9.94
N SER A 185 -1.26 -3.22 10.49
CA SER A 185 -2.48 -2.50 10.87
C SER A 185 -2.22 -1.46 11.96
N ALA A 186 -1.35 -1.74 12.94
CA ALA A 186 -0.95 -0.78 13.95
C ALA A 186 -0.11 0.38 13.37
N VAL A 187 0.81 0.10 12.45
CA VAL A 187 1.58 1.14 11.71
C VAL A 187 0.62 2.03 10.91
N THR A 188 -0.33 1.44 10.18
CA THR A 188 -1.35 2.16 9.43
C THR A 188 -2.23 3.03 10.33
N GLY A 189 -2.64 2.53 11.49
CA GLY A 189 -3.36 3.31 12.51
C GLY A 189 -2.56 4.51 12.99
N ALA A 190 -1.26 4.33 13.27
CA ALA A 190 -0.38 5.44 13.65
C ALA A 190 -0.21 6.48 12.53
N GLN A 191 -0.09 6.07 11.28
CA GLN A 191 -0.04 6.97 10.11
C GLN A 191 -1.33 7.78 9.96
N THR A 192 -2.47 7.16 10.23
CA THR A 192 -3.79 7.78 10.05
C THR A 192 -4.14 8.76 11.18
N ASP A 193 -3.88 8.39 12.44
CA ASP A 193 -4.40 9.10 13.59
C ASP A 193 -3.36 9.93 14.38
N ARG A 194 -2.06 9.60 14.25
CA ARG A 194 -1.00 10.26 15.04
C ARG A 194 -0.14 11.23 14.24
N MET A 195 -0.30 11.31 12.93
CA MET A 195 0.40 12.29 12.10
C MET A 195 -0.45 13.53 11.88
N VAL A 196 0.20 14.71 11.93
CA VAL A 196 -0.45 15.96 11.53
C VAL A 196 -0.81 15.88 10.04
N ARG A 197 -2.04 16.30 9.69
CA ARG A 197 -2.56 16.21 8.31
C ARG A 197 -2.08 17.39 7.44
N ASP A 198 -0.77 17.60 7.45
CA ASP A 198 -0.05 18.54 6.58
C ASP A 198 0.18 17.96 5.17
N ASP A 199 0.97 18.65 4.36
CA ASP A 199 1.31 18.18 3.01
C ASP A 199 2.17 16.92 3.03
N GLY A 200 3.01 16.74 4.07
CA GLY A 200 3.75 15.51 4.26
C GLY A 200 2.84 14.29 4.46
N TRP A 201 1.82 14.44 5.30
CA TRP A 201 0.82 13.39 5.47
C TRP A 201 0.01 13.12 4.18
N ARG A 202 -0.27 14.20 3.41
CA ARG A 202 -0.97 14.03 2.12
C ARG A 202 -0.13 13.24 1.13
N LEU A 203 1.19 13.48 1.06
CA LEU A 203 2.12 12.73 0.22
C LEU A 203 2.17 11.24 0.61
N LEU A 204 2.26 10.93 1.90
CA LEU A 204 2.15 9.56 2.40
C LEU A 204 0.81 8.92 1.98
N SER A 205 -0.29 9.65 2.16
CA SER A 205 -1.62 9.18 1.76
C SER A 205 -1.71 8.94 0.25
N VAL A 206 -1.17 9.84 -0.59
CA VAL A 206 -1.11 9.67 -2.06
C VAL A 206 -0.34 8.41 -2.42
N GLY A 207 0.84 8.20 -1.83
CA GLY A 207 1.63 6.98 -2.04
C GLY A 207 0.82 5.72 -1.73
N ARG A 208 0.12 5.69 -0.60
CA ARG A 208 -0.76 4.56 -0.23
C ARG A 208 -1.88 4.35 -1.25
N GLN A 209 -2.58 5.41 -1.65
CA GLN A 209 -3.72 5.28 -2.56
C GLN A 209 -3.29 4.84 -3.97
N ILE A 210 -2.13 5.28 -4.45
CA ILE A 210 -1.55 4.83 -5.73
C ILE A 210 -1.32 3.32 -5.69
N GLU A 211 -0.67 2.82 -4.65
CA GLU A 211 -0.38 1.39 -4.52
C GLU A 211 -1.65 0.57 -4.38
N ARG A 212 -2.61 1.05 -3.56
CA ARG A 212 -3.91 0.40 -3.38
C ARG A 212 -4.69 0.33 -4.68
N LEU A 213 -4.73 1.40 -5.46
CA LEU A 213 -5.46 1.43 -6.72
C LEU A 213 -4.85 0.48 -7.76
N ASP A 214 -3.51 0.47 -7.89
CA ASP A 214 -2.81 -0.46 -8.79
C ASP A 214 -3.09 -1.92 -8.41
N THR A 215 -2.92 -2.29 -7.14
CA THR A 215 -3.10 -3.67 -6.67
C THR A 215 -4.55 -4.12 -6.73
N LEU A 216 -5.49 -3.27 -6.31
CA LEU A 216 -6.94 -3.55 -6.35
C LEU A 216 -7.41 -3.78 -7.78
N CYS A 217 -7.15 -2.82 -8.68
CA CYS A 217 -7.61 -2.91 -10.07
C CYS A 217 -6.97 -4.09 -10.79
N HIS A 218 -5.65 -4.30 -10.60
CA HIS A 218 -4.96 -5.40 -11.27
C HIS A 218 -5.44 -6.77 -10.77
N ALA A 219 -5.51 -7.00 -9.46
CA ALA A 219 -5.93 -8.28 -8.90
C ALA A 219 -7.40 -8.59 -9.25
N LEU A 220 -8.27 -7.58 -9.21
CA LEU A 220 -9.68 -7.72 -9.59
C LEU A 220 -9.82 -8.05 -11.09
N ALA A 221 -9.13 -7.32 -11.98
CA ALA A 221 -9.16 -7.58 -13.42
C ALA A 221 -8.70 -9.01 -13.72
N ARG A 222 -7.56 -9.44 -13.18
CA ARG A 222 -7.02 -10.80 -13.38
C ARG A 222 -7.93 -11.88 -12.80
N GLY A 223 -8.56 -11.61 -11.64
CA GLY A 223 -9.53 -12.53 -11.05
C GLY A 223 -10.79 -12.70 -11.92
N LEU A 224 -11.30 -11.61 -12.48
CA LEU A 224 -12.44 -11.63 -13.39
C LEU A 224 -12.09 -12.32 -14.72
N GLU A 225 -10.89 -12.09 -15.29
CA GLU A 225 -10.37 -12.79 -16.47
C GLU A 225 -10.25 -14.29 -16.25
N ALA A 226 -9.82 -14.71 -15.05
CA ALA A 226 -9.73 -16.10 -14.66
C ALA A 226 -11.11 -16.72 -14.32
N GLY A 227 -12.19 -15.93 -14.34
CA GLY A 227 -13.55 -16.39 -14.02
C GLY A 227 -13.78 -16.69 -12.54
N LEU A 228 -13.00 -16.14 -11.62
CA LEU A 228 -13.11 -16.41 -10.19
C LEU A 228 -14.50 -16.04 -9.63
N ALA A 229 -15.09 -14.95 -10.14
CA ALA A 229 -16.43 -14.54 -9.70
C ALA A 229 -17.55 -15.51 -10.05
N ASN A 230 -17.28 -16.52 -10.91
CA ASN A 230 -18.25 -17.53 -11.33
C ASN A 230 -18.29 -18.75 -10.42
N SER A 231 -17.44 -18.81 -9.39
CA SER A 231 -17.42 -19.89 -8.40
C SER A 231 -17.49 -19.32 -6.99
N ASP A 232 -18.13 -20.04 -6.06
CA ASP A 232 -18.23 -19.64 -4.66
C ASP A 232 -16.86 -19.42 -4.02
N GLU A 233 -15.92 -20.30 -4.31
CA GLU A 233 -14.54 -20.24 -3.81
C GLU A 233 -13.80 -19.02 -4.33
N GLY A 234 -13.82 -18.79 -5.64
CA GLY A 234 -13.14 -17.64 -6.26
C GLY A 234 -13.77 -16.31 -5.84
N PHE A 235 -15.09 -16.28 -5.69
CA PHE A 235 -15.83 -15.12 -5.20
C PHE A 235 -15.42 -14.76 -3.77
N ASP A 236 -15.39 -15.73 -2.88
CA ASP A 236 -14.98 -15.55 -1.48
C ASP A 236 -13.51 -15.17 -1.39
N LEU A 237 -12.66 -15.69 -2.28
CA LEU A 237 -11.24 -15.33 -2.38
C LEU A 237 -11.05 -13.85 -2.75
N LEU A 238 -11.79 -13.34 -3.74
CA LEU A 238 -11.75 -11.93 -4.13
C LEU A 238 -12.18 -11.02 -2.97
N LEU A 239 -13.27 -11.37 -2.28
CA LEU A 239 -13.72 -10.61 -1.10
C LEU A 239 -12.70 -10.67 0.05
N GLY A 240 -12.07 -11.83 0.26
CA GLY A 240 -11.05 -12.03 1.31
C GLY A 240 -9.79 -11.22 1.05
N LEU A 241 -9.32 -11.19 -0.19
CA LEU A 241 -8.13 -10.42 -0.57
C LEU A 241 -8.26 -8.92 -0.27
N PHE A 242 -9.49 -8.39 -0.41
CA PHE A 242 -9.78 -6.96 -0.16
C PHE A 242 -10.45 -6.71 1.20
N ASP A 243 -10.35 -7.67 2.14
CA ASP A 243 -10.91 -7.55 3.49
C ASP A 243 -12.37 -7.07 3.50
N SER A 244 -13.15 -7.54 2.54
CA SER A 244 -14.53 -7.09 2.30
C SER A 244 -15.61 -8.12 2.63
N MET A 245 -15.22 -9.33 3.07
CA MET A 245 -16.13 -10.45 3.30
C MET A 245 -17.22 -10.13 4.33
N ILE A 246 -16.86 -9.53 5.46
CA ILE A 246 -17.84 -9.23 6.55
C ILE A 246 -18.83 -8.18 6.06
N THR A 247 -18.32 -7.11 5.43
CA THR A 247 -19.16 -6.03 4.88
C THR A 247 -20.09 -6.56 3.82
N TYR A 248 -19.59 -7.44 2.93
CA TYR A 248 -20.39 -8.06 1.89
C TYR A 248 -21.55 -8.89 2.48
N ARG A 249 -21.25 -9.76 3.44
CA ARG A 249 -22.27 -10.61 4.10
C ARG A 249 -23.31 -9.77 4.85
N ALA A 250 -22.90 -8.71 5.51
CA ALA A 250 -23.81 -7.81 6.22
C ALA A 250 -24.77 -7.08 5.28
N ARG A 251 -24.30 -6.63 4.10
CA ARG A 251 -25.11 -5.85 3.14
C ARG A 251 -25.94 -6.71 2.21
N PHE A 252 -25.40 -7.84 1.73
CA PHE A 252 -26.00 -8.64 0.65
C PHE A 252 -26.39 -10.07 1.08
N GLN A 253 -26.40 -10.35 2.38
CA GLN A 253 -26.86 -11.63 2.94
C GLN A 253 -26.19 -12.87 2.32
N GLY A 254 -24.93 -12.72 1.87
CA GLY A 254 -24.17 -13.83 1.29
C GLY A 254 -24.56 -14.23 -0.14
N ARG A 255 -25.35 -13.42 -0.85
CA ARG A 255 -25.64 -13.65 -2.28
C ARG A 255 -24.38 -13.45 -3.10
N ARG A 256 -23.95 -14.47 -3.84
CA ARG A 256 -22.77 -14.40 -4.71
C ARG A 256 -23.18 -14.01 -6.12
N GLU A 257 -23.40 -12.73 -6.32
CA GLU A 257 -23.84 -12.12 -7.57
C GLU A 257 -22.88 -11.03 -8.01
N MET A 258 -22.71 -10.85 -9.33
CA MET A 258 -21.79 -9.88 -9.90
C MET A 258 -22.14 -8.43 -9.47
N LEU A 259 -23.38 -8.02 -9.57
CA LEU A 259 -23.79 -6.63 -9.23
C LEU A 259 -23.41 -6.23 -7.80
N PRO A 260 -23.76 -7.02 -6.73
CA PRO A 260 -23.31 -6.72 -5.38
C PRO A 260 -21.79 -6.73 -5.19
N LEU A 261 -21.05 -7.58 -5.91
CA LEU A 261 -19.60 -7.60 -5.87
C LEU A 261 -19.02 -6.29 -6.40
N LEU A 262 -19.52 -5.83 -7.55
CA LEU A 262 -19.10 -4.58 -8.16
C LEU A 262 -19.53 -3.37 -7.34
N ASP A 263 -20.73 -3.37 -6.78
CA ASP A 263 -21.19 -2.31 -5.88
C ASP A 263 -20.17 -2.10 -4.77
N LEU A 264 -19.75 -3.17 -4.06
CA LEU A 264 -18.83 -3.07 -2.95
C LEU A 264 -17.38 -2.75 -3.35
N LEU A 265 -16.83 -3.43 -4.37
CA LEU A 265 -15.39 -3.35 -4.69
C LEU A 265 -15.07 -2.24 -5.70
N VAL A 266 -16.05 -1.77 -6.48
CA VAL A 266 -15.81 -0.80 -7.54
C VAL A 266 -16.52 0.54 -7.28
N PHE A 267 -17.81 0.53 -6.94
CA PHE A 267 -18.65 1.71 -6.93
C PHE A 267 -18.85 2.36 -5.56
N ASP A 268 -18.71 1.62 -4.47
CA ASP A 268 -18.97 2.11 -3.12
C ASP A 268 -18.04 3.28 -2.77
N THR A 269 -18.62 4.44 -2.52
CA THR A 269 -17.86 5.65 -2.15
C THR A 269 -17.50 5.74 -0.66
N ASP A 270 -17.99 4.81 0.16
CA ASP A 270 -17.76 4.78 1.60
C ASP A 270 -16.83 3.62 2.00
N SER A 271 -16.67 2.61 1.15
CA SER A 271 -15.73 1.51 1.35
C SER A 271 -14.29 1.93 1.00
N THR A 272 -13.40 1.96 1.97
CA THR A 272 -11.97 2.28 1.77
C THR A 272 -11.23 1.29 0.85
N ARG A 273 -11.87 0.18 0.50
CA ARG A 273 -11.36 -0.88 -0.37
C ARG A 273 -12.03 -0.91 -1.75
N SER A 274 -12.81 0.12 -2.11
CA SER A 274 -13.41 0.25 -3.44
C SER A 274 -12.58 1.14 -4.36
N VAL A 275 -12.70 0.92 -5.66
CA VAL A 275 -12.04 1.74 -6.69
C VAL A 275 -12.51 3.19 -6.60
N ALA A 276 -13.83 3.43 -6.47
CA ALA A 276 -14.41 4.76 -6.40
C ALA A 276 -13.90 5.58 -5.21
N TRP A 277 -13.87 4.97 -4.01
CA TRP A 277 -13.35 5.64 -2.81
C TRP A 277 -11.87 6.00 -2.97
N VAL A 278 -11.06 5.05 -3.47
CA VAL A 278 -9.61 5.26 -3.64
C VAL A 278 -9.34 6.39 -4.64
N VAL A 279 -9.99 6.38 -5.79
CA VAL A 279 -9.85 7.44 -6.82
C VAL A 279 -10.28 8.80 -6.27
N ARG A 280 -11.43 8.86 -5.60
CA ARG A 280 -11.93 10.11 -4.98
C ARG A 280 -10.95 10.65 -3.95
N THR A 281 -10.43 9.77 -3.08
CA THR A 281 -9.46 10.14 -2.06
C THR A 281 -8.16 10.64 -2.68
N LEU A 282 -7.65 9.96 -3.70
CA LEU A 282 -6.44 10.35 -4.42
C LEU A 282 -6.57 11.73 -5.05
N ARG A 283 -7.68 11.99 -5.78
CA ARG A 283 -8.00 13.30 -6.36
C ARG A 283 -8.08 14.40 -5.30
N ASP A 284 -8.73 14.16 -4.17
CA ASP A 284 -8.83 15.13 -3.06
C ASP A 284 -7.45 15.48 -2.49
N ARG A 285 -6.57 14.47 -2.28
CA ARG A 285 -5.23 14.70 -1.75
C ARG A 285 -4.35 15.49 -2.74
N LEU A 286 -4.39 15.14 -4.03
CA LEU A 286 -3.64 15.83 -5.07
C LEU A 286 -4.09 17.28 -5.24
N ARG A 287 -5.40 17.56 -5.23
CA ARG A 287 -5.92 18.94 -5.27
C ARG A 287 -5.45 19.78 -4.08
N LYS A 288 -5.41 19.18 -2.88
CA LYS A 288 -4.90 19.86 -1.67
C LYS A 288 -3.38 20.07 -1.71
N LEU A 289 -2.63 19.18 -2.32
CA LEU A 289 -1.19 19.33 -2.52
C LEU A 289 -0.87 20.40 -3.56
N ALA A 290 -1.65 20.50 -4.61
CA ALA A 290 -1.45 21.49 -5.66
C ALA A 290 -1.69 22.95 -5.20
N ARG A 291 -2.47 23.14 -4.13
CA ARG A 291 -2.79 24.46 -3.55
C ARG A 291 -3.21 25.51 -4.59
N HIS A 292 -2.22 26.26 -5.10
CA HIS A 292 -2.40 27.35 -6.06
C HIS A 292 -2.16 26.91 -7.52
N ASP A 293 -1.55 25.75 -7.74
CA ASP A 293 -1.35 25.17 -9.08
C ASP A 293 -2.50 24.23 -9.45
N GLY A 294 -3.67 24.82 -9.66
CA GLY A 294 -4.85 24.07 -10.09
C GLY A 294 -4.71 23.43 -11.47
N ALA A 295 -3.85 23.97 -12.33
CA ALA A 295 -3.56 23.40 -13.64
C ALA A 295 -2.85 22.06 -13.51
N TRP A 296 -1.81 21.99 -12.69
CA TRP A 296 -1.11 20.73 -12.40
C TRP A 296 -2.02 19.70 -11.75
N ALA A 297 -2.84 20.10 -10.76
CA ALA A 297 -3.79 19.18 -10.11
C ALA A 297 -4.77 18.57 -11.12
N TYR A 298 -5.25 19.37 -12.07
CA TYR A 298 -6.15 18.89 -13.12
C TYR A 298 -5.41 17.94 -14.07
N GLU A 299 -4.27 18.34 -14.59
CA GLU A 299 -3.46 17.56 -15.52
C GLU A 299 -3.14 16.17 -14.99
N VAL A 300 -2.68 16.05 -13.73
CA VAL A 300 -2.31 14.76 -13.12
C VAL A 300 -3.52 13.90 -12.72
N THR A 301 -4.69 14.48 -12.51
CA THR A 301 -5.88 13.71 -12.10
C THR A 301 -6.85 13.43 -13.24
N ASP A 302 -6.77 14.15 -14.36
CA ASP A 302 -7.66 13.97 -15.51
C ASP A 302 -7.62 12.55 -16.10
N PRO A 303 -6.45 11.89 -16.26
CA PRO A 303 -6.39 10.53 -16.78
C PRO A 303 -7.01 9.47 -15.85
N LEU A 304 -7.16 9.78 -14.54
CA LEU A 304 -7.79 8.85 -13.62
C LEU A 304 -9.28 8.69 -13.93
N PRO A 305 -9.79 7.47 -13.99
CA PRO A 305 -11.20 7.22 -14.23
C PRO A 305 -12.08 7.82 -13.14
N MET A 306 -13.36 7.95 -13.44
CA MET A 306 -14.41 8.36 -12.51
C MET A 306 -15.45 7.25 -12.41
N PRO A 307 -15.23 6.22 -11.55
CA PRO A 307 -16.14 5.07 -11.47
C PRO A 307 -17.58 5.45 -11.20
N GLU A 308 -17.83 6.56 -10.50
CA GLU A 308 -19.15 7.11 -10.26
C GLU A 308 -19.92 7.53 -11.53
N THR A 309 -19.23 7.65 -12.66
CA THR A 309 -19.84 7.94 -13.97
C THR A 309 -20.15 6.69 -14.79
N TRP A 310 -19.72 5.53 -14.33
CA TRP A 310 -19.94 4.26 -15.04
C TRP A 310 -21.34 3.71 -14.71
N SER A 311 -22.00 3.06 -15.69
CA SER A 311 -23.19 2.26 -15.41
C SER A 311 -22.79 0.91 -14.83
N ILE A 312 -23.28 0.59 -13.64
CA ILE A 312 -23.02 -0.69 -12.99
C ILE A 312 -23.56 -1.87 -13.82
N GLU A 313 -24.68 -1.67 -14.51
CA GLU A 313 -25.28 -2.69 -15.38
C GLU A 313 -24.40 -2.99 -16.60
N GLN A 314 -23.82 -1.94 -17.20
CA GLN A 314 -22.88 -2.08 -18.31
C GLN A 314 -21.60 -2.80 -17.85
N MET A 315 -21.03 -2.38 -16.72
CA MET A 315 -19.82 -2.99 -16.18
C MET A 315 -20.01 -4.43 -15.73
N ALA A 316 -21.23 -4.80 -15.33
CA ALA A 316 -21.59 -6.17 -14.96
C ALA A 316 -22.00 -7.04 -16.15
N ALA A 317 -22.20 -6.48 -17.33
CA ALA A 317 -22.61 -7.21 -18.51
C ALA A 317 -21.55 -8.23 -18.93
N LEU A 318 -21.96 -9.48 -19.07
CA LEU A 318 -21.06 -10.57 -19.44
C LEU A 318 -20.96 -10.71 -20.97
N ASP A 319 -19.79 -10.93 -21.49
CA ASP A 319 -19.53 -11.27 -22.87
C ASP A 319 -19.88 -12.75 -23.18
N ALA A 320 -19.66 -13.19 -24.41
CA ALA A 320 -19.92 -14.58 -24.84
C ALA A 320 -19.08 -15.63 -24.06
N SER A 321 -18.00 -15.21 -23.39
CA SER A 321 -17.15 -16.08 -22.55
C SER A 321 -17.56 -16.08 -21.07
N GLY A 322 -18.62 -15.33 -20.71
CA GLY A 322 -19.10 -15.17 -19.33
C GLY A 322 -18.23 -14.25 -18.49
N ARG A 323 -17.54 -13.27 -19.10
CA ARG A 323 -16.65 -12.30 -18.43
C ARG A 323 -17.18 -10.87 -18.56
N PRO A 324 -17.03 -10.01 -17.57
CA PRO A 324 -17.39 -8.60 -17.64
C PRO A 324 -16.29 -7.81 -18.39
N ALA A 325 -16.23 -7.96 -19.71
CA ALA A 325 -15.12 -7.48 -20.55
C ALA A 325 -14.93 -5.94 -20.47
N GLU A 326 -16.01 -5.17 -20.39
CA GLU A 326 -15.94 -3.71 -20.27
C GLU A 326 -15.32 -3.28 -18.96
N LEU A 327 -15.71 -3.90 -17.85
CA LEU A 327 -15.09 -3.66 -16.55
C LEU A 327 -13.61 -4.04 -16.54
N ILE A 328 -13.25 -5.21 -17.04
CA ILE A 328 -11.86 -5.66 -17.11
C ILE A 328 -11.02 -4.64 -17.87
N ALA A 329 -11.49 -4.16 -19.02
CA ALA A 329 -10.80 -3.13 -19.79
C ALA A 329 -10.69 -1.79 -19.01
N ALA A 330 -11.73 -1.38 -18.29
CA ALA A 330 -11.71 -0.18 -17.45
C ALA A 330 -10.71 -0.30 -16.29
N LEU A 331 -10.63 -1.47 -15.65
CA LEU A 331 -9.65 -1.71 -14.59
C LEU A 331 -8.21 -1.68 -15.11
N HIS A 332 -7.92 -2.25 -16.28
CA HIS A 332 -6.59 -2.16 -16.90
C HIS A 332 -6.22 -0.72 -17.24
N ARG A 333 -7.13 0.06 -17.86
CA ARG A 333 -6.90 1.50 -18.10
C ARG A 333 -6.62 2.26 -16.80
N THR A 334 -7.28 1.87 -15.70
CA THR A 334 -7.03 2.48 -14.39
C THR A 334 -5.61 2.18 -13.90
N VAL A 335 -5.14 0.95 -14.05
CA VAL A 335 -3.76 0.56 -13.71
C VAL A 335 -2.74 1.39 -14.49
N ASP A 336 -2.93 1.58 -15.78
CA ASP A 336 -2.03 2.36 -16.64
C ASP A 336 -2.04 3.85 -16.22
N ALA A 337 -3.22 4.44 -16.02
CA ALA A 337 -3.35 5.82 -15.55
C ALA A 337 -2.68 6.07 -14.19
N VAL A 338 -2.75 5.11 -13.26
CA VAL A 338 -2.09 5.20 -11.95
C VAL A 338 -0.57 5.17 -12.07
N ARG A 339 -0.03 4.40 -12.99
CA ARG A 339 1.42 4.34 -13.24
C ARG A 339 1.94 5.63 -13.86
N GLU A 340 1.21 6.18 -14.81
CA GLU A 340 1.50 7.49 -15.39
C GLU A 340 1.45 8.59 -14.33
N LEU A 341 0.41 8.59 -13.49
CA LEU A 341 0.30 9.50 -12.35
C LEU A 341 1.48 9.39 -11.39
N SER A 342 1.89 8.18 -11.04
CA SER A 342 3.05 7.96 -10.16
C SER A 342 4.33 8.58 -10.74
N SER A 343 4.53 8.43 -12.06
CA SER A 343 5.67 9.02 -12.77
C SER A 343 5.59 10.54 -12.82
N ALA A 344 4.41 11.10 -13.09
CA ALA A 344 4.18 12.56 -13.12
C ALA A 344 4.45 13.20 -11.75
N ILE A 345 3.97 12.58 -10.65
CA ILE A 345 4.24 13.05 -9.29
C ILE A 345 5.74 13.04 -8.99
N SER A 346 6.44 11.96 -9.34
CA SER A 346 7.89 11.85 -9.11
C SER A 346 8.66 12.93 -9.86
N ASN A 347 8.29 13.19 -11.10
CA ASN A 347 8.95 14.21 -11.93
C ASN A 347 8.67 15.64 -11.45
N HIS A 348 7.47 15.92 -10.95
CA HIS A 348 7.10 17.27 -10.55
C HIS A 348 7.54 17.60 -9.11
N LEU A 349 7.34 16.68 -8.16
CA LEU A 349 7.55 16.95 -6.73
C LEU A 349 8.93 16.55 -6.22
N PHE A 350 9.62 15.59 -6.86
CA PHE A 350 10.88 15.04 -6.37
C PHE A 350 12.07 15.31 -7.26
N ALA A 351 11.88 16.00 -8.41
CA ALA A 351 12.98 16.36 -9.29
C ALA A 351 13.98 17.25 -8.54
N HIS A 352 15.13 16.70 -8.23
CA HIS A 352 16.25 17.45 -7.67
C HIS A 352 16.89 18.27 -8.79
N VAL A 353 16.58 19.57 -8.84
CA VAL A 353 17.37 20.50 -9.65
C VAL A 353 18.74 20.55 -9.01
N ALA A 354 19.75 20.05 -9.68
CA ALA A 354 21.14 20.14 -9.23
C ALA A 354 21.46 21.62 -8.91
N GLY A 355 21.55 21.96 -7.62
CA GLY A 355 22.06 23.25 -7.17
C GLY A 355 21.14 24.18 -6.38
N ALA A 356 19.92 23.81 -6.01
CA ALA A 356 19.12 24.64 -5.11
C ALA A 356 18.28 23.77 -4.16
N ASP A 357 18.54 23.92 -2.87
CA ASP A 357 17.65 23.49 -1.79
C ASP A 357 16.37 24.34 -1.85
N ARG A 358 15.47 24.02 -2.77
CA ARG A 358 14.17 24.68 -2.86
C ARG A 358 13.19 23.87 -2.05
N SER A 359 12.57 24.50 -1.04
CA SER A 359 11.35 23.96 -0.45
C SER A 359 10.31 23.77 -1.58
N VAL A 360 9.71 22.61 -1.67
CA VAL A 360 8.70 22.25 -2.70
C VAL A 360 7.48 23.19 -2.62
N TRP A 361 7.39 23.97 -1.53
CA TRP A 361 6.26 24.84 -1.22
C TRP A 361 6.77 26.20 -0.71
N GLN A 362 7.06 27.13 -1.60
CA GLN A 362 7.08 28.57 -1.32
C GLN A 362 5.76 29.23 -1.62
#